data_b55a997bdcf5de2b71dcb0695ea817e1
#
_entry.id   b55a997bdcf5de2b71dcb0695ea817e1
#
_cell.length_a   1.000
_cell.length_b   1.000
_cell.length_c   1.000
_cell.angle_alpha   90.00
_cell.angle_beta   90.00
_cell.angle_gamma   90.00
#
_symmetry.space_group_name_H-M   'P 1'
#
loop_
_entity.id
_entity.type
_entity.pdbx_description
1 polymer ?
#
loop_
_entity_poly.entity_id
_entity_poly.type
_entity_poly.pdbx_seq_one_letter_code
_entity_poly.pdbx_strand_id
1 'polypeptide(L)'
;MEAAMPGHVILSHGSDAGPDATKVSVLAKIAESMGWSSERPDYRADDALGHAGSIAPRIARLHERIAACAAPPVLMGSSMGSFVSGLASLELPVAGLFLLATPTLIPGNDLAFDVRLDVPTLLIHGWQDDVCPLDEVYEFAGRRQLPLLVLDDDHRLGAHIDAIGRQFGFFLEQLAKHA
;
A
#
# COMPACT_ATOMS: atom_id res chain seq x y z
N MET A 1 30.01 -12.72 -6.52
CA MET A 1 29.40 -11.38 -6.42
C MET A 1 27.96 -11.57 -5.94
N GLU A 2 27.67 -11.07 -4.78
CA GLU A 2 26.29 -11.01 -4.31
C GLU A 2 25.53 -10.04 -5.23
N ALA A 3 24.43 -10.48 -5.82
CA ALA A 3 23.62 -9.59 -6.64
C ALA A 3 23.12 -8.45 -5.74
N ALA A 4 23.25 -7.20 -6.17
CA ALA A 4 22.74 -6.07 -5.43
C ALA A 4 21.22 -6.26 -5.23
N MET A 5 20.72 -5.99 -4.02
CA MET A 5 19.27 -6.04 -3.75
C MET A 5 18.56 -5.02 -4.65
N PRO A 6 17.49 -5.43 -5.36
CA PRO A 6 16.80 -4.53 -6.29
C PRO A 6 16.08 -3.37 -5.58
N GLY A 7 15.80 -3.49 -4.27
CA GLY A 7 15.17 -2.44 -3.48
C GLY A 7 14.57 -2.94 -2.17
N HIS A 8 13.76 -2.07 -1.56
CA HIS A 8 13.07 -2.33 -0.29
C HIS A 8 11.57 -2.08 -0.42
N VAL A 9 10.76 -2.90 0.25
CA VAL A 9 9.31 -2.76 0.29
C VAL A 9 8.85 -2.57 1.73
N ILE A 10 8.03 -1.55 1.98
CA ILE A 10 7.34 -1.34 3.25
C ILE A 10 5.87 -1.69 3.06
N LEU A 11 5.37 -2.68 3.82
CA LEU A 11 4.01 -3.19 3.67
C LEU A 11 3.17 -2.82 4.91
N SER A 12 2.17 -1.99 4.70
CA SER A 12 1.30 -1.42 5.74
C SER A 12 -0.05 -2.13 5.79
N HIS A 13 -0.34 -2.75 6.95
CA HIS A 13 -1.60 -3.46 7.20
C HIS A 13 -2.78 -2.50 7.41
N GLY A 14 -4.01 -3.03 7.26
CA GLY A 14 -5.25 -2.30 7.53
C GLY A 14 -5.54 -2.11 9.03
N SER A 15 -6.62 -1.37 9.33
CA SER A 15 -7.16 -1.28 10.70
C SER A 15 -7.64 -2.65 11.18
N ASP A 16 -7.62 -2.87 12.49
CA ASP A 16 -8.04 -4.13 13.13
C ASP A 16 -7.27 -5.36 12.64
N ALA A 17 -6.08 -5.15 12.07
CA ALA A 17 -5.15 -6.16 11.59
C ALA A 17 -3.78 -5.99 12.25
N GLY A 18 -2.78 -6.66 11.75
CA GLY A 18 -1.41 -6.58 12.25
C GLY A 18 -0.40 -6.93 11.16
N PRO A 19 0.91 -6.91 11.48
CA PRO A 19 1.96 -7.22 10.51
C PRO A 19 1.93 -8.67 10.01
N ASP A 20 1.16 -9.56 10.65
CA ASP A 20 0.97 -10.96 10.24
C ASP A 20 -0.29 -11.15 9.36
N ALA A 21 -1.03 -10.11 9.06
CA ALA A 21 -2.21 -10.18 8.19
C ALA A 21 -1.85 -10.80 6.82
N THR A 22 -2.79 -11.56 6.25
CA THR A 22 -2.54 -12.39 5.06
C THR A 22 -1.94 -11.62 3.90
N LYS A 23 -2.51 -10.48 3.54
CA LYS A 23 -2.05 -9.70 2.37
C LYS A 23 -0.60 -9.23 2.53
N VAL A 24 -0.29 -8.57 3.63
CA VAL A 24 1.08 -8.06 3.85
C VAL A 24 2.10 -9.19 4.02
N SER A 25 1.70 -10.32 4.61
CA SER A 25 2.58 -11.50 4.77
C SER A 25 2.87 -12.19 3.44
N VAL A 26 1.85 -12.40 2.62
CA VAL A 26 2.00 -13.05 1.30
C VAL A 26 2.85 -12.19 0.37
N LEU A 27 2.56 -10.89 0.30
CA LEU A 27 3.29 -9.99 -0.59
C LEU A 27 4.73 -9.73 -0.12
N ALA A 28 4.99 -9.73 1.18
CA ALA A 28 6.36 -9.69 1.71
C ALA A 28 7.17 -10.90 1.23
N LYS A 29 6.63 -12.11 1.34
CA LYS A 29 7.28 -13.32 0.86
C LYS A 29 7.56 -13.31 -0.65
N ILE A 30 6.65 -12.74 -1.44
CA ILE A 30 6.85 -12.58 -2.89
C ILE A 30 8.02 -11.63 -3.14
N ALA A 31 8.06 -10.47 -2.51
CA ALA A 31 9.18 -9.53 -2.63
C ALA A 31 10.51 -10.20 -2.25
N GLU A 32 10.57 -10.88 -1.11
CA GLU A 32 11.76 -11.58 -0.62
C GLU A 32 12.22 -12.69 -1.58
N SER A 33 11.29 -13.44 -2.18
CA SER A 33 11.61 -14.47 -3.17
C SER A 33 12.22 -13.91 -4.46
N MET A 34 12.00 -12.61 -4.72
CA MET A 34 12.56 -11.87 -5.86
C MET A 34 13.85 -11.10 -5.49
N GLY A 35 14.36 -11.27 -4.26
CA GLY A 35 15.59 -10.64 -3.78
C GLY A 35 15.40 -9.23 -3.21
N TRP A 36 14.15 -8.74 -3.08
CA TRP A 36 13.85 -7.48 -2.39
C TRP A 36 13.91 -7.68 -0.88
N SER A 37 14.37 -6.68 -0.15
CA SER A 37 14.14 -6.64 1.29
C SER A 37 12.73 -6.14 1.59
N SER A 38 12.19 -6.53 2.72
CA SER A 38 10.85 -6.10 3.13
C SER A 38 10.75 -5.82 4.61
N GLU A 39 9.79 -4.97 4.98
CA GLU A 39 9.39 -4.78 6.37
C GLU A 39 7.87 -4.55 6.48
N ARG A 40 7.32 -4.91 7.62
CA ARG A 40 5.90 -4.80 7.92
C ARG A 40 5.74 -4.05 9.26
N PRO A 41 5.63 -2.71 9.23
CA PRO A 41 5.45 -1.93 10.46
C PRO A 41 4.19 -2.38 11.21
N ASP A 42 4.27 -2.37 12.53
CA ASP A 42 3.16 -2.70 13.41
C ASP A 42 2.46 -1.42 13.86
N TYR A 43 1.22 -1.22 13.39
CA TYR A 43 0.40 -0.05 13.70
C TYR A 43 -0.65 -0.31 14.78
N ARG A 44 -0.66 -1.48 15.43
CA ARG A 44 -1.72 -1.84 16.40
C ARG A 44 -1.81 -0.86 17.57
N ALA A 45 -0.68 -0.34 18.04
CA ALA A 45 -0.67 0.68 19.09
C ALA A 45 -1.29 2.01 18.61
N ASP A 46 -1.05 2.39 17.35
CA ASP A 46 -1.63 3.58 16.75
C ASP A 46 -3.14 3.39 16.54
N ASP A 47 -3.55 2.19 16.12
CA ASP A 47 -4.96 1.84 15.87
C ASP A 47 -5.84 1.86 17.13
N ALA A 48 -5.24 1.71 18.30
CA ALA A 48 -5.96 1.88 19.58
C ALA A 48 -6.56 3.28 19.76
N LEU A 49 -6.12 4.28 18.97
CA LEU A 49 -6.65 5.64 18.95
C LEU A 49 -7.91 5.79 18.06
N GLY A 50 -8.41 4.69 17.46
CA GLY A 50 -9.51 4.68 16.51
C GLY A 50 -9.06 5.04 15.09
N HIS A 51 -9.98 4.87 14.11
CA HIS A 51 -9.65 5.07 12.69
C HIS A 51 -9.09 6.46 12.40
N ALA A 52 -9.83 7.50 12.76
CA ALA A 52 -9.39 8.88 12.54
C ALA A 52 -8.14 9.24 13.35
N GLY A 53 -8.08 8.82 14.61
CA GLY A 53 -6.97 9.12 15.51
C GLY A 53 -5.66 8.40 15.16
N SER A 54 -5.74 7.27 14.44
CA SER A 54 -4.56 6.48 14.05
C SER A 54 -3.80 7.06 12.85
N ILE A 55 -4.41 7.93 12.05
CA ILE A 55 -3.83 8.41 10.78
C ILE A 55 -2.51 9.12 10.99
N ALA A 56 -2.49 10.15 11.81
CA ALA A 56 -1.28 10.94 12.05
C ALA A 56 -0.12 10.10 12.65
N PRO A 57 -0.31 9.28 13.70
CA PRO A 57 0.75 8.43 14.21
C PRO A 57 1.19 7.34 13.22
N ARG A 58 0.30 6.77 12.42
CA ARG A 58 0.68 5.83 11.35
C ARG A 58 1.55 6.50 10.29
N ILE A 59 1.20 7.70 9.85
CA ILE A 59 2.00 8.48 8.89
C ILE A 59 3.37 8.79 9.48
N ALA A 60 3.44 9.25 10.73
CA ALA A 60 4.71 9.53 11.40
C ALA A 60 5.61 8.29 11.47
N ARG A 61 5.06 7.14 11.87
CA ARG A 61 5.79 5.86 11.89
C ARG A 61 6.27 5.46 10.50
N LEU A 62 5.43 5.61 9.48
CA LEU A 62 5.80 5.29 8.11
C LEU A 62 6.89 6.23 7.58
N HIS A 63 6.82 7.52 7.90
CA HIS A 63 7.88 8.49 7.57
C HIS A 63 9.24 8.08 8.18
N GLU A 64 9.27 7.67 9.44
CA GLU A 64 10.49 7.16 10.07
C GLU A 64 11.08 5.97 9.32
N ARG A 65 10.23 5.04 8.87
CA ARG A 65 10.67 3.85 8.12
C ARG A 65 11.18 4.22 6.73
N ILE A 66 10.49 5.10 6.01
CA ILE A 66 10.94 5.61 4.70
C ILE A 66 12.28 6.33 4.83
N ALA A 67 12.41 7.21 5.82
CA ALA A 67 13.64 7.98 6.06
C ALA A 67 14.84 7.11 6.45
N ALA A 68 14.61 5.93 7.03
CA ALA A 68 15.65 4.97 7.38
C ALA A 68 16.16 4.15 6.18
N CYS A 69 15.48 4.20 5.04
CA CYS A 69 15.89 3.50 3.83
C CYS A 69 17.05 4.22 3.12
N ALA A 70 18.01 3.46 2.62
CA ALA A 70 19.14 4.03 1.87
C ALA A 70 18.73 4.58 0.48
N ALA A 71 17.62 4.08 -0.07
CA ALA A 71 17.02 4.52 -1.33
C ALA A 71 15.49 4.55 -1.18
N PRO A 72 14.76 5.28 -2.03
CA PRO A 72 13.29 5.34 -1.97
C PRO A 72 12.66 3.94 -2.00
N PRO A 73 11.86 3.55 -0.98
CA PRO A 73 11.21 2.24 -0.95
C PRO A 73 9.96 2.20 -1.82
N VAL A 74 9.50 0.99 -2.15
CA VAL A 74 8.14 0.74 -2.62
C VAL A 74 7.22 0.71 -1.40
N LEU A 75 6.09 1.38 -1.46
CA LEU A 75 5.05 1.27 -0.45
C LEU A 75 3.92 0.37 -0.95
N MET A 76 3.64 -0.67 -0.21
CA MET A 76 2.42 -1.48 -0.34
C MET A 76 1.51 -1.17 0.84
N GLY A 77 0.23 -0.99 0.60
CA GLY A 77 -0.74 -0.77 1.66
C GLY A 77 -2.07 -1.48 1.40
N SER A 78 -2.77 -1.84 2.48
CA SER A 78 -4.11 -2.41 2.42
C SER A 78 -5.05 -1.60 3.32
N SER A 79 -6.17 -1.13 2.77
CA SER A 79 -7.19 -0.34 3.48
C SER A 79 -6.57 0.89 4.16
N MET A 80 -6.63 1.03 5.48
CA MET A 80 -5.95 2.12 6.20
C MET A 80 -4.45 2.20 5.85
N GLY A 81 -3.80 1.07 5.65
CA GLY A 81 -2.40 1.02 5.21
C GLY A 81 -2.19 1.67 3.84
N SER A 82 -3.13 1.52 2.90
CA SER A 82 -3.04 2.18 1.60
C SER A 82 -3.31 3.68 1.70
N PHE A 83 -4.25 4.10 2.54
CA PHE A 83 -4.53 5.52 2.80
C PHE A 83 -3.29 6.26 3.33
N VAL A 84 -2.65 5.73 4.36
CA VAL A 84 -1.45 6.37 4.93
C VAL A 84 -0.24 6.26 4.00
N SER A 85 -0.11 5.19 3.21
CA SER A 85 0.97 5.05 2.22
C SER A 85 0.86 6.09 1.10
N GLY A 86 -0.34 6.32 0.60
CA GLY A 86 -0.59 7.38 -0.38
C GLY A 86 -0.20 8.75 0.16
N LEU A 87 -0.70 9.13 1.33
CA LEU A 87 -0.38 10.42 1.95
C LEU A 87 1.11 10.58 2.26
N ALA A 88 1.78 9.54 2.77
CA ALA A 88 3.22 9.58 3.04
C ALA A 88 4.04 9.82 1.76
N SER A 89 3.59 9.31 0.62
CA SER A 89 4.27 9.51 -0.67
C SER A 89 4.30 10.96 -1.14
N LEU A 90 3.41 11.81 -0.62
CA LEU A 90 3.40 13.23 -0.95
C LEU A 90 4.55 14.00 -0.32
N GLU A 91 5.05 13.52 0.83
CA GLU A 91 6.04 14.22 1.64
C GLU A 91 7.45 13.64 1.49
N LEU A 92 7.56 12.32 1.28
CA LEU A 92 8.86 11.64 1.18
C LEU A 92 8.99 10.87 -0.14
N PRO A 93 10.22 10.74 -0.67
CA PRO A 93 10.44 10.01 -1.92
C PRO A 93 10.17 8.51 -1.74
N VAL A 94 9.44 7.94 -2.71
CA VAL A 94 9.15 6.51 -2.82
C VAL A 94 9.41 6.05 -4.25
N ALA A 95 9.65 4.76 -4.44
CA ALA A 95 9.93 4.17 -5.76
C ALA A 95 8.66 3.76 -6.51
N GLY A 96 7.57 3.51 -5.79
CA GLY A 96 6.29 3.12 -6.36
C GLY A 96 5.24 2.85 -5.27
N LEU A 97 3.98 2.76 -5.69
CA LEU A 97 2.82 2.55 -4.81
C LEU A 97 1.98 1.38 -5.31
N PHE A 98 1.77 0.40 -4.44
CA PHE A 98 0.90 -0.76 -4.69
C PHE A 98 -0.19 -0.80 -3.61
N LEU A 99 -1.41 -0.37 -3.96
CA LEU A 99 -2.43 0.01 -2.99
C LEU A 99 -3.71 -0.81 -3.16
N LEU A 100 -4.13 -1.48 -2.09
CA LEU A 100 -5.27 -2.39 -2.06
C LEU A 100 -6.43 -1.82 -1.23
N ALA A 101 -7.66 -1.95 -1.72
CA ALA A 101 -8.89 -1.61 -1.01
C ALA A 101 -8.80 -0.22 -0.35
N THR A 102 -8.48 0.78 -1.14
CA THR A 102 -8.11 2.12 -0.68
C THR A 102 -9.32 2.94 -0.30
N PRO A 103 -9.45 3.42 0.96
CA PRO A 103 -10.41 4.45 1.30
C PRO A 103 -9.96 5.81 0.73
N THR A 104 -10.90 6.62 0.27
CA THR A 104 -10.62 7.99 -0.19
C THR A 104 -10.83 9.04 0.90
N LEU A 105 -11.64 8.70 1.90
CA LEU A 105 -11.92 9.51 3.09
C LEU A 105 -12.02 8.59 4.31
N ILE A 106 -11.58 9.09 5.45
CA ILE A 106 -11.76 8.41 6.73
C ILE A 106 -12.70 9.26 7.60
N PRO A 107 -13.86 8.74 8.02
CA PRO A 107 -14.78 9.49 8.87
C PRO A 107 -14.10 10.06 10.12
N GLY A 108 -14.31 11.33 10.40
CA GLY A 108 -13.70 12.02 11.54
C GLY A 108 -12.28 12.55 11.29
N ASN A 109 -11.76 12.44 10.08
CA ASN A 109 -10.49 13.04 9.66
C ASN A 109 -10.71 13.89 8.41
N ASP A 110 -10.06 15.05 8.33
CA ASP A 110 -10.26 16.02 7.24
C ASP A 110 -9.35 15.78 6.05
N LEU A 111 -8.38 14.83 6.15
CA LEU A 111 -7.47 14.52 5.06
C LEU A 111 -8.19 13.73 3.96
N ALA A 112 -8.13 14.23 2.74
CA ALA A 112 -8.53 13.48 1.56
C ALA A 112 -7.34 12.64 1.05
N PHE A 113 -7.63 11.43 0.57
CA PHE A 113 -6.63 10.57 -0.04
C PHE A 113 -6.00 11.23 -1.27
N ASP A 114 -4.70 11.16 -1.36
CA ASP A 114 -3.93 11.55 -2.55
C ASP A 114 -2.61 10.77 -2.60
N VAL A 115 -1.94 10.83 -3.75
CA VAL A 115 -0.68 10.13 -4.01
C VAL A 115 0.26 10.98 -4.82
N ARG A 116 1.55 10.71 -4.70
CA ARG A 116 2.58 11.22 -5.61
C ARG A 116 2.33 10.67 -7.03
N LEU A 117 2.32 11.56 -8.04
CA LEU A 117 1.99 11.20 -9.42
C LEU A 117 3.19 10.86 -10.30
N ASP A 118 4.41 11.15 -9.85
CA ASP A 118 5.65 10.94 -10.61
C ASP A 118 6.31 9.57 -10.37
N VAL A 119 5.58 8.64 -9.74
CA VAL A 119 6.03 7.27 -9.49
C VAL A 119 5.00 6.25 -9.99
N PRO A 120 5.43 5.05 -10.42
CA PRO A 120 4.50 3.99 -10.78
C PRO A 120 3.54 3.67 -9.65
N THR A 121 2.25 3.62 -9.96
CA THR A 121 1.18 3.36 -8.99
C THR A 121 0.19 2.36 -9.57
N LEU A 122 -0.22 1.37 -8.79
CA LEU A 122 -1.32 0.47 -9.12
C LEU A 122 -2.31 0.42 -7.95
N LEU A 123 -3.57 0.70 -8.24
CA LEU A 123 -4.70 0.52 -7.33
C LEU A 123 -5.40 -0.80 -7.64
N ILE A 124 -5.74 -1.59 -6.62
CA ILE A 124 -6.55 -2.81 -6.76
C ILE A 124 -7.73 -2.73 -5.79
N HIS A 125 -8.94 -3.01 -6.29
CA HIS A 125 -10.17 -2.89 -5.52
C HIS A 125 -11.15 -4.01 -5.82
N GLY A 126 -12.08 -4.27 -4.92
CA GLY A 126 -13.14 -5.27 -5.09
C GLY A 126 -14.45 -4.65 -5.59
N TRP A 127 -15.15 -5.35 -6.50
CA TRP A 127 -16.48 -4.95 -6.96
C TRP A 127 -17.50 -4.87 -5.81
N GLN A 128 -17.38 -5.79 -4.83
CA GLN A 128 -18.29 -5.92 -3.69
C GLN A 128 -17.71 -5.33 -2.41
N ASP A 129 -16.78 -4.37 -2.52
CA ASP A 129 -16.27 -3.67 -1.34
C ASP A 129 -17.37 -2.81 -0.71
N ASP A 130 -17.84 -3.23 0.46
CA ASP A 130 -18.90 -2.57 1.24
C ASP A 130 -18.35 -1.64 2.34
N VAL A 131 -17.04 -1.62 2.51
CA VAL A 131 -16.33 -0.75 3.48
C VAL A 131 -15.82 0.52 2.80
N CYS A 132 -15.14 0.33 1.66
CA CYS A 132 -14.63 1.43 0.82
C CYS A 132 -15.30 1.31 -0.56
N PRO A 133 -16.39 2.04 -0.83
CA PRO A 133 -17.13 1.90 -2.08
C PRO A 133 -16.27 2.10 -3.32
N LEU A 134 -16.43 1.23 -4.31
CA LEU A 134 -15.63 1.24 -5.54
C LEU A 134 -15.76 2.56 -6.31
N ASP A 135 -16.94 3.15 -6.36
CA ASP A 135 -17.20 4.38 -7.10
C ASP A 135 -16.30 5.54 -6.65
N GLU A 136 -15.99 5.63 -5.36
CA GLU A 136 -15.10 6.67 -4.82
C GLU A 136 -13.66 6.50 -5.32
N VAL A 137 -13.11 5.27 -5.26
CA VAL A 137 -11.74 5.01 -5.75
C VAL A 137 -11.67 5.05 -7.28
N TYR A 138 -12.75 4.65 -7.97
CA TYR A 138 -12.85 4.75 -9.42
C TYR A 138 -12.79 6.22 -9.88
N GLU A 139 -13.56 7.08 -9.23
CA GLU A 139 -13.54 8.52 -9.51
C GLU A 139 -12.16 9.14 -9.20
N PHE A 140 -11.56 8.76 -8.08
CA PHE A 140 -10.20 9.20 -7.74
C PHE A 140 -9.19 8.77 -8.81
N ALA A 141 -9.18 7.50 -9.18
CA ALA A 141 -8.27 6.96 -10.18
C ALA A 141 -8.44 7.67 -11.54
N GLY A 142 -9.69 7.93 -11.94
CA GLY A 142 -10.00 8.65 -13.17
C GLY A 142 -9.48 10.09 -13.16
N ARG A 143 -9.68 10.83 -12.07
CA ARG A 143 -9.14 12.20 -11.93
C ARG A 143 -7.63 12.26 -11.96
N ARG A 144 -6.96 11.25 -11.41
CA ARG A 144 -5.50 11.15 -11.33
C ARG A 144 -4.87 10.39 -12.48
N GLN A 145 -5.69 9.80 -13.36
CA GLN A 145 -5.25 8.95 -14.47
C GLN A 145 -4.35 7.79 -14.02
N LEU A 146 -4.74 7.15 -12.91
CA LEU A 146 -4.02 6.03 -12.32
C LEU A 146 -4.59 4.69 -12.78
N PRO A 147 -3.75 3.67 -12.99
CA PRO A 147 -4.22 2.31 -13.22
C PRO A 147 -5.04 1.80 -12.05
N LEU A 148 -6.21 1.25 -12.34
CA LEU A 148 -7.10 0.59 -11.38
C LEU A 148 -7.50 -0.77 -11.90
N LEU A 149 -7.17 -1.83 -11.14
CA LEU A 149 -7.62 -3.19 -11.38
C LEU A 149 -8.79 -3.49 -10.43
N VAL A 150 -9.92 -3.88 -10.98
CA VAL A 150 -11.10 -4.26 -10.19
C VAL A 150 -11.31 -5.77 -10.29
N LEU A 151 -11.46 -6.41 -9.14
CA LEU A 151 -11.62 -7.85 -9.02
C LEU A 151 -13.02 -8.21 -8.49
N ASP A 152 -13.53 -9.38 -8.85
CA ASP A 152 -14.77 -9.93 -8.32
C ASP A 152 -14.55 -10.43 -6.88
N ASP A 153 -14.44 -9.49 -5.95
CA ASP A 153 -14.07 -9.73 -4.55
C ASP A 153 -14.64 -8.62 -3.64
N ASP A 154 -14.58 -8.86 -2.33
CA ASP A 154 -14.97 -7.92 -1.28
C ASP A 154 -13.78 -7.05 -0.80
N HIS A 155 -13.99 -6.31 0.31
CA HIS A 155 -12.96 -5.45 0.92
C HIS A 155 -11.68 -6.21 1.30
N ARG A 156 -11.79 -7.48 1.65
CA ARG A 156 -10.63 -8.31 2.08
C ARG A 156 -9.76 -8.75 0.93
N LEU A 157 -10.30 -8.83 -0.29
CA LEU A 157 -9.60 -9.30 -1.50
C LEU A 157 -9.01 -10.71 -1.33
N GLY A 158 -9.60 -11.52 -0.45
CA GLY A 158 -9.06 -12.83 -0.06
C GLY A 158 -9.19 -13.89 -1.13
N ALA A 159 -10.26 -13.84 -1.95
CA ALA A 159 -10.49 -14.79 -3.01
C ALA A 159 -9.47 -14.67 -4.17
N HIS A 160 -8.83 -13.52 -4.30
CA HIS A 160 -7.90 -13.23 -5.41
C HIS A 160 -6.47 -12.94 -4.95
N ILE A 161 -6.07 -13.41 -3.78
CA ILE A 161 -4.73 -13.16 -3.24
C ILE A 161 -3.61 -13.65 -4.18
N ASP A 162 -3.82 -14.76 -4.89
CA ASP A 162 -2.85 -15.28 -5.86
C ASP A 162 -2.72 -14.36 -7.09
N ALA A 163 -3.83 -13.83 -7.59
CA ALA A 163 -3.83 -12.89 -8.69
C ALA A 163 -3.15 -11.57 -8.29
N ILE A 164 -3.44 -11.07 -7.09
CA ILE A 164 -2.79 -9.89 -6.51
C ILE A 164 -1.29 -10.12 -6.36
N GLY A 165 -0.89 -11.29 -5.89
CA GLY A 165 0.51 -11.68 -5.77
C GLY A 165 1.26 -11.64 -7.11
N ARG A 166 0.65 -12.15 -8.18
CA ARG A 166 1.22 -12.07 -9.54
C ARG A 166 1.35 -10.63 -10.04
N GLN A 167 0.34 -9.81 -9.79
CA GLN A 167 0.40 -8.37 -10.12
C GLN A 167 1.51 -7.65 -9.35
N PHE A 168 1.68 -7.99 -8.08
CA PHE A 168 2.73 -7.41 -7.25
C PHE A 168 4.13 -7.82 -7.74
N GLY A 169 4.34 -9.11 -8.04
CA GLY A 169 5.59 -9.60 -8.61
C GLY A 169 5.93 -8.88 -9.92
N PHE A 170 4.96 -8.77 -10.84
CA PHE A 170 5.15 -8.03 -12.09
C PHE A 170 5.48 -6.54 -11.83
N PHE A 171 4.79 -5.90 -10.90
CA PHE A 171 5.04 -4.51 -10.52
C PHE A 171 6.50 -4.31 -10.05
N LEU A 172 6.99 -5.18 -9.17
CA LEU A 172 8.37 -5.13 -8.68
C LEU A 172 9.40 -5.40 -9.80
N GLU A 173 9.11 -6.34 -10.71
CA GLU A 173 9.97 -6.58 -11.89
C GLU A 173 10.12 -5.33 -12.77
N GLN A 174 9.04 -4.60 -13.02
CA GLN A 174 9.10 -3.39 -13.82
C GLN A 174 9.95 -2.31 -13.14
N LEU A 175 9.79 -2.15 -11.83
CA LEU A 175 10.61 -1.18 -11.07
C LEU A 175 12.10 -1.54 -11.11
N ALA A 176 12.45 -2.82 -10.95
CA ALA A 176 13.84 -3.26 -10.98
C ALA A 176 14.54 -3.06 -12.36
N LYS A 177 13.76 -3.01 -13.45
CA LYS A 177 14.29 -2.75 -14.81
C LYS A 177 14.60 -1.27 -15.07
N HIS A 178 14.04 -0.38 -14.27
CA HIS A 178 14.15 1.07 -14.44
C HIS A 178 14.94 1.76 -13.30
N ALA A 179 15.49 0.98 -12.37
CA ALA A 179 16.27 1.45 -11.22
C ALA A 179 17.74 1.74 -11.56
#